data_5c6ff80d05b9e81e5936473b8549dcac
#
_entry.id   5c6ff80d05b9e81e5936473b8549dcac
#
_cell.length_a   1.000
_cell.length_b   1.000
_cell.length_c   1.000
_cell.angle_alpha   90.00
_cell.angle_beta   90.00
_cell.angle_gamma   90.00
#
_symmetry.space_group_name_H-M   'P 1'
#
loop_
_entity.id
_entity.type
_entity.pdbx_description
1 polymer ?
#
loop_
_entity_poly.entity_id
_entity_poly.type
_entity_poly.pdbx_seq_one_letter_code
_entity_poly.pdbx_strand_id
1 'polypeptide(L)'
;MDTIQKREKWVNLIQSLNPDIDPRAIRLMDEMRRVSHNLYQIGESSLAASGLSYAQYRILMSLFFCERMEGRDELNPSEISERQGTSRNTISALIRNLEDERLIERRLDTEDRRKFNIRLTEAGRALVGEHASRHMRIIAGCFSTLNGDEQEALSQILNKLGENIHAARHRL
;
A
#
# COMPACT_ATOMS: atom_id res chain seq x y z
N MET A 1 -14.29 28.98 0.28
CA MET A 1 -15.28 27.88 0.32
C MET A 1 -14.67 26.77 1.14
N ASP A 2 -15.29 26.43 2.25
CA ASP A 2 -14.80 25.44 3.20
C ASP A 2 -14.72 24.05 2.53
N THR A 3 -13.75 23.24 2.98
CA THR A 3 -13.50 21.87 2.47
C THR A 3 -14.75 21.00 2.60
N ILE A 4 -15.53 21.18 3.66
CA ILE A 4 -16.81 20.47 3.89
C ILE A 4 -17.83 20.80 2.82
N GLN A 5 -18.01 22.10 2.48
CA GLN A 5 -18.95 22.54 1.45
C GLN A 5 -18.57 22.01 0.05
N LYS A 6 -17.28 21.90 -0.25
CA LYS A 6 -16.80 21.31 -1.52
C LYS A 6 -17.17 19.83 -1.61
N ARG A 7 -17.03 19.10 -0.50
CA ARG A 7 -17.38 17.68 -0.43
C ARG A 7 -18.86 17.42 -0.62
N GLU A 8 -19.71 18.19 0.07
CA GLU A 8 -21.16 18.05 -0.11
C GLU A 8 -21.60 18.34 -1.54
N LYS A 9 -21.05 19.38 -2.16
CA LYS A 9 -21.29 19.66 -3.58
C LYS A 9 -20.87 18.50 -4.48
N TRP A 10 -19.72 17.88 -4.22
CA TRP A 10 -19.25 16.73 -4.99
C TRP A 10 -20.15 15.50 -4.81
N VAL A 11 -20.54 15.18 -3.58
CA VAL A 11 -21.49 14.08 -3.29
C VAL A 11 -22.82 14.30 -4.01
N ASN A 12 -23.37 15.51 -3.91
CA ASN A 12 -24.62 15.87 -4.59
C ASN A 12 -24.51 15.80 -6.12
N LEU A 13 -23.37 16.21 -6.68
CA LEU A 13 -23.11 16.07 -8.12
C LEU A 13 -23.11 14.60 -8.55
N ILE A 14 -22.37 13.74 -7.86
CA ILE A 14 -22.32 12.31 -8.21
C ILE A 14 -23.69 11.66 -8.07
N GLN A 15 -24.44 12.00 -7.01
CA GLN A 15 -25.80 11.51 -6.80
C GLN A 15 -26.75 11.98 -7.91
N SER A 16 -26.61 13.22 -8.39
CA SER A 16 -27.44 13.73 -9.50
C SER A 16 -27.20 12.98 -10.82
N LEU A 17 -26.00 12.44 -11.01
CA LEU A 17 -25.65 11.62 -12.18
C LEU A 17 -26.13 10.17 -12.05
N ASN A 18 -26.31 9.70 -10.82
CA ASN A 18 -26.71 8.32 -10.50
C ASN A 18 -27.66 8.32 -9.30
N PRO A 19 -28.95 8.61 -9.52
CA PRO A 19 -29.92 8.76 -8.43
C PRO A 19 -30.13 7.52 -7.56
N ASP A 20 -29.87 6.33 -8.12
CA ASP A 20 -30.03 5.05 -7.43
C ASP A 20 -28.88 4.71 -6.47
N ILE A 21 -27.77 5.47 -6.50
CA ILE A 21 -26.62 5.23 -5.61
C ILE A 21 -26.88 5.87 -4.24
N ASP A 22 -26.71 5.07 -3.19
CA ASP A 22 -26.77 5.56 -1.81
C ASP A 22 -25.69 6.65 -1.57
N PRO A 23 -26.06 7.89 -1.23
CA PRO A 23 -25.11 8.97 -0.98
C PRO A 23 -24.15 8.67 0.18
N ARG A 24 -24.51 7.78 1.11
CA ARG A 24 -23.61 7.32 2.17
C ARG A 24 -22.43 6.54 1.60
N ALA A 25 -22.64 5.71 0.59
CA ALA A 25 -21.56 4.97 -0.08
C ALA A 25 -20.56 5.92 -0.76
N ILE A 26 -21.05 7.00 -1.41
CA ILE A 26 -20.21 8.02 -2.04
C ILE A 26 -19.36 8.74 -0.99
N ARG A 27 -19.96 9.10 0.16
CA ARG A 27 -19.22 9.74 1.27
C ARG A 27 -18.14 8.83 1.84
N LEU A 28 -18.46 7.57 2.11
CA LEU A 28 -17.51 6.59 2.62
C LEU A 28 -16.33 6.38 1.65
N MET A 29 -16.60 6.29 0.36
CA MET A 29 -15.56 6.19 -0.67
C MET A 29 -14.61 7.41 -0.62
N ASP A 30 -15.14 8.64 -0.54
CA ASP A 30 -14.29 9.84 -0.46
C ASP A 30 -13.50 9.91 0.85
N GLU A 31 -14.09 9.51 1.97
CA GLU A 31 -13.42 9.46 3.27
C GLU A 31 -12.27 8.46 3.28
N MET A 32 -12.50 7.25 2.79
CA MET A 32 -11.47 6.23 2.64
C MET A 32 -10.33 6.70 1.72
N ARG A 33 -10.67 7.25 0.55
CA ARG A 33 -9.68 7.78 -0.39
C ARG A 33 -8.80 8.83 0.27
N ARG A 34 -9.38 9.75 1.04
CA ARG A 34 -8.66 10.83 1.72
C ARG A 34 -7.77 10.30 2.84
N VAL A 35 -8.29 9.42 3.68
CA VAL A 35 -7.50 8.80 4.75
C VAL A 35 -6.32 8.01 4.16
N SER A 36 -6.57 7.20 3.15
CA SER A 36 -5.54 6.42 2.45
C SER A 36 -4.48 7.33 1.82
N HIS A 37 -4.88 8.42 1.17
CA HIS A 37 -3.96 9.41 0.60
C HIS A 37 -3.09 10.07 1.69
N ASN A 38 -3.68 10.49 2.80
CA ASN A 38 -2.94 11.13 3.90
C ASN A 38 -1.95 10.14 4.56
N LEU A 39 -2.36 8.88 4.77
CA LEU A 39 -1.44 7.84 5.26
C LEU A 39 -0.28 7.61 4.31
N TYR A 40 -0.54 7.63 3.00
CA TYR A 40 0.52 7.55 1.99
C TYR A 40 1.49 8.73 2.10
N GLN A 41 0.99 9.97 2.22
CA GLN A 41 1.82 11.18 2.37
C GLN A 41 2.66 11.14 3.66
N ILE A 42 2.11 10.62 4.75
CA ILE A 42 2.86 10.39 5.99
C ILE A 42 3.97 9.37 5.76
N GLY A 43 3.69 8.29 5.02
CA GLY A 43 4.68 7.31 4.59
C GLY A 43 5.83 7.95 3.84
N GLU A 44 5.54 8.75 2.82
CA GLU A 44 6.55 9.53 2.06
C GLU A 44 7.38 10.43 2.98
N SER A 45 6.73 11.21 3.83
CA SER A 45 7.41 12.13 4.74
C SER A 45 8.33 11.41 5.74
N SER A 46 7.95 10.22 6.19
CA SER A 46 8.73 9.41 7.13
C SER A 46 10.04 8.89 6.54
N LEU A 47 10.13 8.83 5.21
CA LEU A 47 11.25 8.30 4.45
C LEU A 47 12.10 9.39 3.76
N ALA A 48 11.76 10.66 3.92
CA ALA A 48 12.43 11.76 3.23
C ALA A 48 13.96 11.76 3.37
N ALA A 49 14.49 11.27 4.51
CA ALA A 49 15.93 11.17 4.76
C ALA A 49 16.60 9.96 4.10
N SER A 50 15.85 8.97 3.63
CA SER A 50 16.39 7.75 3.02
C SER A 50 16.65 7.87 1.52
N GLY A 51 16.12 8.92 0.88
CA GLY A 51 16.15 9.06 -0.58
C GLY A 51 15.17 8.15 -1.33
N LEU A 52 14.41 7.31 -0.62
CA LEU A 52 13.44 6.41 -1.22
C LEU A 52 12.04 7.02 -1.27
N SER A 53 11.31 6.73 -2.34
CA SER A 53 9.86 6.92 -2.36
C SER A 53 9.17 5.87 -1.47
N TYR A 54 8.00 6.19 -0.95
CA TYR A 54 7.22 5.23 -0.17
C TYR A 54 6.83 3.99 -0.99
N ALA A 55 6.62 4.15 -2.29
CA ALA A 55 6.36 3.02 -3.19
C ALA A 55 7.55 2.06 -3.26
N GLN A 56 8.78 2.56 -3.37
CA GLN A 56 10.02 1.74 -3.33
C GLN A 56 10.17 1.04 -1.97
N TYR A 57 10.00 1.78 -0.88
CA TYR A 57 10.08 1.22 0.47
C TYR A 57 9.06 0.11 0.71
N ARG A 58 7.82 0.26 0.23
CA ARG A 58 6.79 -0.79 0.32
C ARG A 58 7.19 -2.08 -0.39
N ILE A 59 7.92 -1.99 -1.52
CA ILE A 59 8.47 -3.19 -2.18
C ILE A 59 9.50 -3.87 -1.29
N LEU A 60 10.46 -3.10 -0.74
CA LEU A 60 11.46 -3.64 0.18
C LEU A 60 10.81 -4.29 1.41
N MET A 61 9.80 -3.65 1.99
CA MET A 61 9.02 -4.20 3.11
C MET A 61 8.31 -5.49 2.74
N SER A 62 7.73 -5.59 1.52
CA SER A 62 7.05 -6.82 1.07
C SER A 62 8.02 -7.98 0.96
N LEU A 63 9.24 -7.74 0.43
CA LEU A 63 10.29 -8.74 0.37
C LEU A 63 10.78 -9.13 1.78
N PHE A 64 10.95 -8.16 2.66
CA PHE A 64 11.37 -8.39 4.03
C PHE A 64 10.35 -9.23 4.83
N PHE A 65 9.05 -8.95 4.68
CA PHE A 65 8.01 -9.75 5.29
C PHE A 65 7.94 -11.16 4.71
N CYS A 66 8.10 -11.31 3.40
CA CYS A 66 8.14 -12.61 2.75
C CYS A 66 9.29 -13.47 3.34
N GLU A 67 10.48 -12.87 3.48
CA GLU A 67 11.64 -13.54 4.07
C GLU A 67 11.41 -13.93 5.54
N ARG A 68 10.85 -13.02 6.34
CA ARG A 68 10.74 -13.20 7.80
C ARG A 68 9.53 -14.00 8.26
N MET A 69 8.42 -13.91 7.54
CA MET A 69 7.14 -14.47 7.97
C MET A 69 6.72 -15.68 7.12
N GLU A 70 7.10 -15.71 5.85
CA GLU A 70 6.69 -16.78 4.93
C GLU A 70 7.81 -17.79 4.67
N GLY A 71 9.04 -17.53 5.14
CA GLY A 71 10.21 -18.39 4.92
C GLY A 71 10.66 -18.46 3.45
N ARG A 72 10.23 -17.49 2.62
CA ARG A 72 10.62 -17.33 1.21
C ARG A 72 11.43 -16.06 1.09
N ASP A 73 12.60 -16.12 0.50
CA ASP A 73 13.52 -14.98 0.36
C ASP A 73 13.32 -14.18 -0.93
N GLU A 74 12.36 -14.57 -1.78
CA GLU A 74 12.12 -13.94 -3.07
C GLU A 74 10.63 -13.89 -3.45
N LEU A 75 10.27 -12.88 -4.26
CA LEU A 75 8.97 -12.68 -4.88
C LEU A 75 9.14 -12.41 -6.38
N ASN A 76 8.21 -12.89 -7.21
CA ASN A 76 8.19 -12.47 -8.60
C ASN A 76 7.50 -11.10 -8.76
N PRO A 77 7.72 -10.37 -9.87
CA PRO A 77 7.11 -9.04 -10.10
C PRO A 77 5.58 -9.03 -10.09
N SER A 78 4.93 -10.15 -10.43
CA SER A 78 3.47 -10.26 -10.40
C SER A 78 2.95 -10.30 -8.96
N GLU A 79 3.59 -11.09 -8.08
CA GLU A 79 3.29 -11.13 -6.65
C GLU A 79 3.50 -9.75 -6.00
N ILE A 80 4.60 -9.06 -6.35
CA ILE A 80 4.86 -7.69 -5.87
C ILE A 80 3.75 -6.74 -6.35
N SER A 81 3.35 -6.81 -7.62
CA SER A 81 2.28 -6.00 -8.20
C SER A 81 0.95 -6.20 -7.47
N GLU A 82 0.61 -7.44 -7.18
CA GLU A 82 -0.61 -7.81 -6.44
C GLU A 82 -0.59 -7.27 -5.01
N ARG A 83 0.50 -7.51 -4.27
CA ARG A 83 0.68 -7.02 -2.88
C ARG A 83 0.65 -5.49 -2.80
N GLN A 84 1.15 -4.81 -3.82
CA GLN A 84 1.16 -3.34 -3.87
C GLN A 84 -0.15 -2.73 -4.40
N GLY A 85 -1.01 -3.52 -5.03
CA GLY A 85 -2.20 -3.01 -5.72
C GLY A 85 -1.87 -2.06 -6.87
N THR A 86 -0.73 -2.27 -7.54
CA THR A 86 -0.16 -1.36 -8.54
C THR A 86 0.12 -2.10 -9.85
N SER A 87 0.11 -1.40 -10.99
CA SER A 87 0.32 -2.02 -12.31
C SER A 87 1.71 -2.66 -12.44
N ARG A 88 1.82 -3.73 -13.23
CA ARG A 88 3.10 -4.39 -13.53
C ARG A 88 4.13 -3.43 -14.13
N ASN A 89 3.71 -2.47 -14.96
CA ASN A 89 4.61 -1.49 -15.55
C ASN A 89 5.23 -0.58 -14.51
N THR A 90 4.42 -0.08 -13.55
CA THR A 90 4.90 0.72 -12.44
C THR A 90 5.88 -0.07 -11.57
N ILE A 91 5.53 -1.33 -11.23
CA ILE A 91 6.41 -2.21 -10.45
C ILE A 91 7.73 -2.47 -11.18
N SER A 92 7.71 -2.69 -12.50
CA SER A 92 8.93 -2.91 -13.28
C SER A 92 9.88 -1.70 -13.24
N ALA A 93 9.34 -0.48 -13.28
CA ALA A 93 10.13 0.74 -13.14
C ALA A 93 10.74 0.89 -11.74
N LEU A 94 9.94 0.65 -10.69
CA LEU A 94 10.40 0.70 -9.31
C LEU A 94 11.47 -0.36 -9.00
N ILE A 95 11.29 -1.58 -9.51
CA ILE A 95 12.28 -2.67 -9.38
C ILE A 95 13.61 -2.26 -10.03
N ARG A 96 13.57 -1.66 -11.23
CA ARG A 96 14.80 -1.20 -11.90
C ARG A 96 15.56 -0.19 -11.04
N ASN A 97 14.86 0.82 -10.52
CA ASN A 97 15.49 1.83 -9.67
C ASN A 97 16.11 1.22 -8.40
N LEU A 98 15.38 0.31 -7.72
CA LEU A 98 15.90 -0.38 -6.54
C LEU A 98 17.10 -1.30 -6.84
N GLU A 99 17.14 -1.89 -8.04
CA GLU A 99 18.25 -2.70 -8.51
C GLU A 99 19.47 -1.82 -8.81
N ASP A 100 19.27 -0.67 -9.46
CA ASP A 100 20.33 0.32 -9.72
C ASP A 100 20.94 0.86 -8.41
N GLU A 101 20.13 1.02 -7.38
CA GLU A 101 20.53 1.38 -6.01
C GLU A 101 21.13 0.20 -5.23
N ARG A 102 21.18 -1.01 -5.81
CA ARG A 102 21.69 -2.24 -5.20
C ARG A 102 20.99 -2.65 -3.90
N LEU A 103 19.72 -2.29 -3.75
CA LEU A 103 18.88 -2.66 -2.61
C LEU A 103 18.18 -4.00 -2.82
N ILE A 104 18.00 -4.38 -4.07
CA ILE A 104 17.48 -5.68 -4.50
C ILE A 104 18.36 -6.28 -5.58
N GLU A 105 18.19 -7.56 -5.82
CA GLU A 105 18.79 -8.27 -6.95
C GLU A 105 17.75 -9.16 -7.65
N ARG A 106 17.97 -9.39 -8.94
CA ARG A 106 17.20 -10.35 -9.74
C ARG A 106 17.86 -11.70 -9.75
N ARG A 107 17.06 -12.74 -9.63
CA ARG A 107 17.48 -14.11 -9.87
C ARG A 107 16.61 -14.77 -10.92
N LEU A 108 17.21 -15.54 -11.80
CA LEU A 108 16.43 -16.37 -12.71
C LEU A 108 15.69 -17.41 -11.89
N ASP A 109 14.42 -17.61 -12.26
CA ASP A 109 13.62 -18.68 -11.67
C ASP A 109 14.24 -20.04 -12.00
N THR A 110 14.24 -20.95 -11.03
CA THR A 110 14.89 -22.26 -11.19
C THR A 110 14.12 -23.20 -12.11
N GLU A 111 12.80 -23.03 -12.21
CA GLU A 111 11.91 -23.85 -13.02
C GLU A 111 11.65 -23.27 -14.40
N ASP A 112 11.48 -21.95 -14.49
CA ASP A 112 11.23 -21.24 -15.76
C ASP A 112 12.23 -20.09 -15.95
N ARG A 113 13.31 -20.36 -16.67
CA ARG A 113 14.38 -19.39 -16.98
C ARG A 113 13.94 -18.14 -17.74
N ARG A 114 12.69 -18.06 -18.17
CA ARG A 114 12.09 -16.84 -18.77
C ARG A 114 11.54 -15.90 -17.71
N LYS A 115 11.45 -16.36 -16.47
CA LYS A 115 10.99 -15.59 -15.32
C LYS A 115 12.18 -15.22 -14.45
N PHE A 116 11.98 -14.20 -13.63
CA PHE A 116 12.94 -13.81 -12.61
C PHE A 116 12.21 -13.48 -11.31
N ASN A 117 12.89 -13.74 -10.23
CA ASN A 117 12.46 -13.41 -8.88
C ASN A 117 13.32 -12.27 -8.34
N ILE A 118 12.77 -11.55 -7.40
CA ILE A 118 13.39 -10.38 -6.74
C ILE A 118 13.62 -10.73 -5.29
N ARG A 119 14.82 -10.45 -4.79
CA ARG A 119 15.12 -10.58 -3.38
C ARG A 119 15.89 -9.36 -2.86
N LEU A 120 15.88 -9.20 -1.54
CA LEU A 120 16.67 -8.17 -0.88
C LEU A 120 18.16 -8.50 -0.96
N THR A 121 18.98 -7.47 -1.18
CA THR A 121 20.40 -7.52 -0.85
C THR A 121 20.61 -7.31 0.66
N GLU A 122 21.83 -7.47 1.13
CA GLU A 122 22.17 -7.12 2.52
C GLU A 122 21.94 -5.62 2.80
N ALA A 123 22.29 -4.76 1.85
CA ALA A 123 22.02 -3.32 1.95
C ALA A 123 20.52 -3.02 2.04
N GLY A 124 19.69 -3.70 1.25
CA GLY A 124 18.23 -3.57 1.32
C GLY A 124 17.66 -3.99 2.68
N ARG A 125 18.16 -5.12 3.25
CA ARG A 125 17.76 -5.57 4.59
C ARG A 125 18.16 -4.57 5.68
N ALA A 126 19.38 -4.05 5.61
CA ALA A 126 19.88 -3.06 6.55
C ALA A 126 19.03 -1.78 6.53
N LEU A 127 18.72 -1.28 5.34
CA LEU A 127 17.89 -0.09 5.15
C LEU A 127 16.46 -0.28 5.70
N VAL A 128 15.83 -1.43 5.42
CA VAL A 128 14.52 -1.75 6.02
C VAL A 128 14.63 -1.80 7.53
N GLY A 129 15.64 -2.47 8.09
CA GLY A 129 15.84 -2.57 9.53
C GLY A 129 16.01 -1.22 10.22
N GLU A 130 16.74 -0.29 9.60
CA GLU A 130 16.94 1.07 10.10
C GLU A 130 15.65 1.89 10.15
N HIS A 131 14.86 1.82 9.08
CA HIS A 131 13.68 2.68 8.94
C HIS A 131 12.38 2.07 9.50
N ALA A 132 12.26 0.73 9.58
CA ALA A 132 11.02 0.04 9.93
C ALA A 132 10.44 0.50 11.28
N SER A 133 11.25 0.55 12.33
CA SER A 133 10.79 0.93 13.67
C SER A 133 10.29 2.37 13.75
N ARG A 134 10.98 3.30 13.07
CA ARG A 134 10.57 4.70 13.02
C ARG A 134 9.29 4.86 12.21
N HIS A 135 9.24 4.25 11.03
CA HIS A 135 8.08 4.28 10.15
C HIS A 135 6.83 3.71 10.85
N MET A 136 6.95 2.53 11.46
CA MET A 136 5.84 1.89 12.17
C MET A 136 5.34 2.73 13.35
N ARG A 137 6.23 3.40 14.11
CA ARG A 137 5.80 4.30 15.19
C ARG A 137 5.00 5.50 14.67
N ILE A 138 5.41 6.08 13.55
CA ILE A 138 4.69 7.20 12.93
C ILE A 138 3.30 6.75 12.48
N ILE A 139 3.21 5.61 11.79
CA ILE A 139 1.94 5.06 11.34
C ILE A 139 1.05 4.67 12.52
N ALA A 140 1.58 3.98 13.53
CA ALA A 140 0.83 3.63 14.74
C ALA A 140 0.29 4.88 15.47
N GLY A 141 1.06 5.96 15.49
CA GLY A 141 0.63 7.25 16.06
C GLY A 141 -0.60 7.84 15.37
N CYS A 142 -0.82 7.54 14.09
CA CYS A 142 -2.03 8.01 13.37
C CYS A 142 -3.32 7.41 13.94
N PHE A 143 -3.25 6.27 14.61
CA PHE A 143 -4.40 5.58 15.20
C PHE A 143 -4.56 5.86 16.69
N SER A 144 -3.68 6.63 17.32
CA SER A 144 -3.70 6.91 18.77
C SER A 144 -4.89 7.76 19.23
N THR A 145 -5.62 8.38 18.29
CA THR A 145 -6.87 9.12 18.58
C THR A 145 -8.06 8.20 18.83
N LEU A 146 -7.95 6.92 18.46
CA LEU A 146 -8.97 5.90 18.64
C LEU A 146 -8.69 5.12 19.94
N ASN A 147 -9.71 4.88 20.73
CA ASN A 147 -9.64 3.94 21.85
C ASN A 147 -9.62 2.48 21.35
N GLY A 148 -9.42 1.51 22.27
CA GLY A 148 -9.29 0.09 21.89
C GLY A 148 -10.52 -0.47 21.18
N ASP A 149 -11.73 -0.13 21.65
CA ASP A 149 -12.99 -0.61 21.06
C ASP A 149 -13.19 -0.03 19.66
N GLU A 150 -12.84 1.24 19.46
CA GLU A 150 -12.90 1.90 18.16
C GLU A 150 -11.90 1.31 17.16
N GLN A 151 -10.67 0.97 17.61
CA GLN A 151 -9.67 0.30 16.78
C GLN A 151 -10.15 -1.09 16.35
N GLU A 152 -10.72 -1.86 17.27
CA GLU A 152 -11.27 -3.19 16.98
C GLU A 152 -12.45 -3.10 16.01
N ALA A 153 -13.40 -2.19 16.25
CA ALA A 153 -14.54 -1.96 15.36
C ALA A 153 -14.09 -1.54 13.96
N LEU A 154 -13.12 -0.64 13.85
CA LEU A 154 -12.55 -0.21 12.58
C LEU A 154 -11.89 -1.38 11.84
N SER A 155 -11.12 -2.23 12.54
CA SER A 155 -10.47 -3.41 11.99
C SER A 155 -11.50 -4.37 11.37
N GLN A 156 -12.57 -4.67 12.10
CA GLN A 156 -13.65 -5.57 11.65
C GLN A 156 -14.37 -4.99 10.41
N ILE A 157 -14.67 -3.68 10.41
CA ILE A 157 -15.31 -3.01 9.27
C ILE A 157 -14.41 -3.05 8.04
N LEU A 158 -13.12 -2.75 8.18
CA LEU A 158 -12.16 -2.75 7.08
C LEU A 158 -11.96 -4.15 6.50
N ASN A 159 -11.88 -5.19 7.34
CA ASN A 159 -11.79 -6.58 6.89
C ASN A 159 -13.02 -6.98 6.06
N LYS A 160 -14.23 -6.76 6.59
CA LYS A 160 -15.48 -7.05 5.89
C LYS A 160 -15.58 -6.32 4.54
N LEU A 161 -15.16 -5.06 4.50
CA LEU A 161 -15.16 -4.26 3.28
C LEU A 161 -14.10 -4.76 2.28
N GLY A 162 -12.91 -5.12 2.76
CA GLY A 162 -11.82 -5.66 1.96
C GLY A 162 -12.20 -6.97 1.26
N GLU A 163 -12.84 -7.89 1.97
CA GLU A 163 -13.36 -9.15 1.40
C GLU A 163 -14.37 -8.88 0.27
N ASN A 164 -15.32 -7.97 0.50
CA ASN A 164 -16.32 -7.64 -0.52
C ASN A 164 -15.71 -6.96 -1.75
N ILE A 165 -14.75 -6.05 -1.57
CA ILE A 165 -14.04 -5.40 -2.67
C ILE A 165 -13.24 -6.42 -3.46
N HIS A 166 -12.53 -7.33 -2.76
CA HIS A 166 -11.78 -8.40 -3.41
C HIS A 166 -12.68 -9.29 -4.27
N ALA A 167 -13.81 -9.72 -3.74
CA ALA A 167 -14.79 -10.52 -4.47
C ALA A 167 -15.40 -9.76 -5.67
N ALA A 168 -15.63 -8.46 -5.55
CA ALA A 168 -16.13 -7.63 -6.65
C ALA A 168 -15.11 -7.48 -7.78
N ARG A 169 -13.81 -7.34 -7.46
CA ARG A 169 -12.73 -7.23 -8.44
C ARG A 169 -12.59 -8.46 -9.34
N HIS A 170 -12.89 -9.65 -8.82
CA HIS A 170 -12.85 -10.88 -9.59
C HIS A 170 -14.10 -11.13 -10.47
N ARG A 171 -15.12 -10.26 -10.36
CA ARG A 171 -16.35 -10.31 -11.18
C ARG A 171 -16.35 -9.31 -12.36
N LEU A 172 -15.40 -8.39 -12.37
CA LEU A 172 -15.16 -7.41 -13.44
C LEU A 172 -14.12 -7.93 -14.46
#